data_b586595e663803568945fc5dc3a16d2f
#
_entry.id   b586595e663803568945fc5dc3a16d2f
#
_cell.length_a   1.000
_cell.length_b   1.000
_cell.length_c   1.000
_cell.angle_alpha   90.00
_cell.angle_beta   90.00
_cell.angle_gamma   90.00
#
_symmetry.space_group_name_H-M   'P 1'
#
loop_
_entity.id
_entity.type
_entity.pdbx_description
1 polymer ?
#
loop_
_entity_poly.entity_id
_entity_poly.type
_entity_poly.pdbx_seq_one_letter_code
_entity_poly.pdbx_strand_id
1 'polypeptide(L)'
;KEPHPGLTNPIGTKALFIIGKNNQPLKVNSGDFEATITKIIDGRGTTVEAPYVTDKNEWVLQVTGDKADELVQNLKTGDKVQISAELKIGSSTNPIKVHNSSMYRYVYNGLYSAPPKKEDAETINPTTNLGMTQDKSKIVIFCVDGRTDSDRGLDFYEAYRVCKKLGLYDVIRFDGGGSTVMWTYENGIGKVINHVSDTKGERSCMNYLHVRVLE
;
A
#
# COMPACT_ATOMS: atom_id res chain seq x y z
N LYS A 1 -17.24 -13.27 1.53
CA LYS A 1 -15.76 -13.29 1.37
C LYS A 1 -15.18 -13.85 2.64
N GLU A 2 -14.42 -14.91 2.54
CA GLU A 2 -13.67 -15.40 3.68
C GLU A 2 -12.67 -14.31 4.11
N PRO A 3 -12.52 -14.06 5.42
CA PRO A 3 -11.54 -13.12 5.90
C PRO A 3 -10.15 -13.62 5.49
N HIS A 4 -9.30 -12.72 5.03
CA HIS A 4 -7.90 -13.03 4.82
C HIS A 4 -7.29 -13.55 6.12
N PRO A 5 -6.50 -14.63 6.08
CA PRO A 5 -5.73 -15.03 7.25
C PRO A 5 -4.88 -13.86 7.69
N GLY A 6 -4.87 -13.57 8.98
CA GLY A 6 -4.08 -12.50 9.56
C GLY A 6 -2.60 -12.66 9.22
N LEU A 7 -1.86 -11.58 9.38
CA LEU A 7 -0.42 -11.64 9.23
C LEU A 7 0.14 -12.57 10.31
N THR A 8 0.81 -13.62 9.88
CA THR A 8 1.62 -14.43 10.79
C THR A 8 2.87 -13.65 11.17
N ASN A 9 3.32 -13.78 12.41
CA ASN A 9 4.62 -13.26 12.77
C ASN A 9 5.68 -13.87 11.84
N PRO A 10 6.58 -13.05 11.28
CA PRO A 10 7.76 -13.60 10.63
C PRO A 10 8.49 -14.54 11.59
N ILE A 11 9.07 -15.59 11.07
CA ILE A 11 9.86 -16.55 11.88
C ILE A 11 10.89 -15.78 12.70
N GLY A 12 10.90 -15.99 14.01
CA GLY A 12 11.79 -15.32 14.95
C GLY A 12 11.29 -13.96 15.47
N THR A 13 10.17 -13.45 14.99
CA THR A 13 9.58 -12.22 15.53
C THR A 13 8.70 -12.55 16.72
N LYS A 14 9.05 -12.01 17.87
CA LYS A 14 8.25 -12.05 19.10
C LYS A 14 7.48 -10.75 19.20
N ALA A 15 6.17 -10.81 19.29
CA ALA A 15 5.34 -9.61 19.30
C ALA A 15 4.21 -9.69 20.31
N LEU A 16 3.85 -8.53 20.84
CA LEU A 16 2.61 -8.29 21.54
C LEU A 16 1.58 -7.81 20.53
N PHE A 17 0.39 -8.38 20.53
CA PHE A 17 -0.74 -7.92 19.75
C PHE A 17 -1.80 -7.34 20.67
N ILE A 18 -2.16 -6.10 20.45
CA ILE A 18 -3.24 -5.40 21.15
C ILE A 18 -4.36 -5.19 20.14
N ILE A 19 -5.52 -5.75 20.43
CA ILE A 19 -6.70 -5.64 19.56
C ILE A 19 -7.67 -4.70 20.26
N GLY A 20 -8.16 -3.73 19.50
CA GLY A 20 -9.13 -2.78 20.02
C GLY A 20 -10.26 -2.51 19.05
N LYS A 21 -11.31 -1.89 19.56
CA LYS A 21 -12.50 -1.51 18.80
C LYS A 21 -12.84 -0.06 19.06
N ASN A 22 -13.07 0.68 17.99
CA ASN A 22 -13.50 2.07 18.01
C ASN A 22 -15.02 2.18 17.84
N ASN A 23 -15.59 3.30 18.27
CA ASN A 23 -17.00 3.61 18.00
C ASN A 23 -17.28 3.93 16.51
N GLN A 24 -16.24 4.28 15.78
CA GLN A 24 -16.27 4.58 14.34
C GLN A 24 -14.96 4.11 13.68
N PRO A 25 -14.93 3.90 12.35
CA PRO A 25 -13.70 3.51 11.66
C PRO A 25 -12.57 4.51 11.87
N LEU A 26 -11.36 4.01 12.14
CA LEU A 26 -10.17 4.84 12.24
C LEU A 26 -9.89 5.52 10.89
N LYS A 27 -9.71 6.84 10.93
CA LYS A 27 -9.36 7.64 9.74
C LYS A 27 -8.08 8.42 10.01
N VAL A 28 -7.19 8.41 9.04
CA VAL A 28 -5.96 9.21 9.10
C VAL A 28 -6.30 10.70 9.05
N ASN A 29 -5.59 11.50 9.85
CA ASN A 29 -5.72 12.97 9.93
C ASN A 29 -7.13 13.46 10.33
N SER A 30 -7.86 12.71 11.13
CA SER A 30 -9.21 13.08 11.60
C SER A 30 -9.32 13.25 13.11
N GLY A 31 -8.19 13.41 13.80
CA GLY A 31 -8.13 13.60 15.27
C GLY A 31 -8.05 12.30 16.04
N ASP A 32 -8.31 12.41 17.32
CA ASP A 32 -8.22 11.28 18.25
C ASP A 32 -9.51 10.47 18.28
N PHE A 33 -9.36 9.16 18.41
CA PHE A 33 -10.45 8.21 18.57
C PHE A 33 -10.34 7.54 19.92
N GLU A 34 -11.44 7.51 20.67
CA GLU A 34 -11.53 6.63 21.82
C GLU A 34 -11.76 5.19 21.35
N ALA A 35 -10.97 4.28 21.86
CA ALA A 35 -11.05 2.86 21.58
C ALA A 35 -11.05 2.06 22.88
N THR A 36 -11.65 0.89 22.84
CA THR A 36 -11.61 -0.07 23.94
C THR A 36 -10.76 -1.26 23.54
N ILE A 37 -9.80 -1.66 24.39
CA ILE A 37 -9.00 -2.86 24.17
C ILE A 37 -9.91 -4.08 24.38
N THR A 38 -10.06 -4.89 23.32
CA THR A 38 -10.92 -6.07 23.35
C THR A 38 -10.13 -7.34 23.63
N LYS A 39 -8.83 -7.38 23.26
CA LYS A 39 -7.97 -8.55 23.47
C LYS A 39 -6.50 -8.16 23.47
N ILE A 40 -5.71 -8.84 24.28
CA ILE A 40 -4.25 -8.77 24.25
C ILE A 40 -3.72 -10.19 24.07
N ILE A 41 -2.82 -10.38 23.09
CA ILE A 41 -2.13 -11.65 22.85
C ILE A 41 -0.63 -11.41 23.04
N ASP A 42 -0.08 -11.99 24.09
CA ASP A 42 1.35 -11.91 24.37
C ASP A 42 2.11 -13.02 23.66
N GLY A 43 2.69 -12.72 22.52
CA GLY A 43 3.54 -13.59 21.72
C GLY A 43 5.03 -13.33 21.87
N ARG A 44 5.47 -12.56 22.86
CA ARG A 44 6.90 -12.19 23.02
C ARG A 44 7.80 -13.40 23.34
N GLY A 45 7.26 -14.43 23.98
CA GLY A 45 7.98 -15.67 24.30
C GLY A 45 7.93 -16.74 23.21
N THR A 46 6.99 -16.63 22.27
CA THR A 46 6.72 -17.63 21.25
C THR A 46 6.17 -17.01 19.99
N THR A 47 6.19 -17.75 18.90
CA THR A 47 5.52 -17.33 17.66
C THR A 47 4.03 -17.60 17.80
N VAL A 48 3.22 -16.59 17.60
CA VAL A 48 1.75 -16.70 17.55
C VAL A 48 1.26 -16.25 16.19
N GLU A 49 0.14 -16.81 15.77
CA GLU A 49 -0.53 -16.32 14.58
C GLU A 49 -1.08 -14.90 14.84
N ALA A 50 -0.76 -14.00 13.93
CA ALA A 50 -1.24 -12.62 14.04
C ALA A 50 -2.77 -12.60 13.87
N PRO A 51 -3.48 -11.91 14.76
CA PRO A 51 -4.91 -11.74 14.61
C PRO A 51 -5.22 -10.87 13.39
N TYR A 52 -6.36 -11.09 12.78
CA TYR A 52 -6.86 -10.24 11.72
C TYR A 52 -8.15 -9.53 12.11
N VAL A 53 -8.34 -8.37 11.51
CA VAL A 53 -9.49 -7.51 11.75
C VAL A 53 -10.70 -8.06 11.01
N THR A 54 -11.78 -8.30 11.71
CA THR A 54 -13.06 -8.81 11.16
C THR A 54 -14.12 -7.72 11.01
N ASP A 55 -13.96 -6.60 11.72
CA ASP A 55 -14.85 -5.45 11.71
C ASP A 55 -14.08 -4.20 11.25
N LYS A 56 -14.72 -3.34 10.47
CA LYS A 56 -14.15 -2.05 10.03
C LYS A 56 -13.77 -1.10 11.17
N ASN A 57 -14.30 -1.34 12.37
CA ASN A 57 -14.02 -0.56 13.57
C ASN A 57 -12.96 -1.23 14.46
N GLU A 58 -12.48 -2.41 14.12
CA GLU A 58 -11.39 -3.10 14.81
C GLU A 58 -10.03 -2.70 14.23
N TRP A 59 -9.03 -2.75 15.08
CA TRP A 59 -7.64 -2.57 14.72
C TRP A 59 -6.76 -3.54 15.52
N VAL A 60 -5.59 -3.80 14.98
CA VAL A 60 -4.55 -4.60 15.63
C VAL A 60 -3.26 -3.79 15.65
N LEU A 61 -2.72 -3.59 16.84
CA LEU A 61 -1.40 -3.01 17.04
C LEU A 61 -0.41 -4.13 17.35
N GLN A 62 0.58 -4.31 16.48
CA GLN A 62 1.70 -5.22 16.70
C GLN A 62 2.88 -4.44 17.25
N VAL A 63 3.41 -4.86 18.39
CA VAL A 63 4.52 -4.19 19.08
C VAL A 63 5.62 -5.19 19.43
N THR A 64 6.88 -4.78 19.25
CA THR A 64 8.07 -5.58 19.59
C THR A 64 9.04 -4.78 20.45
N GLY A 65 10.02 -5.47 21.07
CA GLY A 65 11.06 -4.84 21.90
C GLY A 65 10.52 -4.23 23.21
N ASP A 66 11.27 -3.31 23.78
CA ASP A 66 11.02 -2.73 25.09
C ASP A 66 9.62 -2.10 25.24
N LYS A 67 9.09 -1.56 24.15
CA LYS A 67 7.72 -1.02 24.15
C LYS A 67 6.65 -2.08 24.33
N ALA A 68 6.88 -3.30 23.88
CA ALA A 68 5.95 -4.39 24.15
C ALA A 68 5.97 -4.77 25.64
N ASP A 69 7.15 -4.73 26.28
CA ASP A 69 7.29 -5.00 27.69
C ASP A 69 6.58 -3.94 28.55
N GLU A 70 6.71 -2.67 28.18
CA GLU A 70 6.01 -1.56 28.83
C GLU A 70 4.48 -1.70 28.69
N LEU A 71 3.99 -1.96 27.48
CA LEU A 71 2.57 -1.98 27.18
C LEU A 71 1.85 -3.16 27.85
N VAL A 72 2.46 -4.34 27.90
CA VAL A 72 1.84 -5.51 28.51
C VAL A 72 1.69 -5.38 30.03
N GLN A 73 2.56 -4.58 30.68
CA GLN A 73 2.47 -4.31 32.11
C GLN A 73 1.39 -3.27 32.45
N ASN A 74 1.10 -2.36 31.53
CA ASN A 74 0.27 -1.18 31.77
C ASN A 74 -1.13 -1.28 31.14
N LEU A 75 -1.37 -2.20 30.22
CA LEU A 75 -2.64 -2.33 29.50
C LEU A 75 -3.32 -3.67 29.77
N LYS A 76 -4.64 -3.63 29.86
CA LYS A 76 -5.50 -4.82 30.00
C LYS A 76 -6.75 -4.72 29.13
N THR A 77 -7.37 -5.85 28.87
CA THR A 77 -8.68 -5.92 28.22
C THR A 77 -9.71 -5.10 29.00
N GLY A 78 -10.48 -4.29 28.29
CA GLY A 78 -11.46 -3.35 28.82
C GLY A 78 -10.94 -1.92 29.01
N ASP A 79 -9.62 -1.71 28.93
CA ASP A 79 -9.07 -0.35 29.04
C ASP A 79 -9.50 0.50 27.86
N LYS A 80 -9.74 1.78 28.15
CA LYS A 80 -9.97 2.82 27.15
C LYS A 80 -8.65 3.49 26.81
N VAL A 81 -8.40 3.60 25.51
CA VAL A 81 -7.20 4.25 24.96
C VAL A 81 -7.60 5.28 23.91
N GLN A 82 -6.77 6.29 23.75
CA GLN A 82 -6.91 7.22 22.63
C GLN A 82 -5.93 6.83 21.53
N ILE A 83 -6.42 6.78 20.31
CA ILE A 83 -5.64 6.48 19.12
C ILE A 83 -5.73 7.65 18.18
N SER A 84 -4.60 8.17 17.76
CA SER A 84 -4.49 9.08 16.64
C SER A 84 -3.64 8.45 15.53
N ALA A 85 -4.06 8.69 14.30
CA ALA A 85 -3.30 8.30 13.11
C ALA A 85 -3.05 9.55 12.27
N GLU A 86 -1.80 10.00 12.26
CA GLU A 86 -1.40 11.16 11.50
C GLU A 86 -0.44 10.77 10.38
N LEU A 87 -0.70 11.29 9.20
CA LEU A 87 0.19 11.20 8.06
C LEU A 87 0.68 12.60 7.71
N LYS A 88 2.00 12.80 7.80
CA LYS A 88 2.65 14.09 7.50
C LYS A 88 3.67 13.91 6.37
N ILE A 89 3.78 14.91 5.51
CA ILE A 89 4.87 14.97 4.52
C ILE A 89 5.86 16.03 4.98
N GLY A 90 7.01 15.57 5.47
CA GLY A 90 8.03 16.47 6.01
C GLY A 90 7.48 17.34 7.13
N SER A 91 7.78 18.66 7.09
CA SER A 91 7.32 19.65 8.06
C SER A 91 5.94 20.25 7.71
N SER A 92 5.24 19.76 6.70
CA SER A 92 3.95 20.32 6.29
C SER A 92 2.90 20.13 7.39
N THR A 93 2.22 21.21 7.73
CA THR A 93 1.06 21.23 8.64
C THR A 93 -0.26 20.96 7.91
N ASN A 94 -0.24 20.95 6.56
CA ASN A 94 -1.43 20.69 5.79
C ASN A 94 -1.80 19.20 5.85
N PRO A 95 -3.07 18.88 6.08
CA PRO A 95 -3.51 17.49 6.09
C PRO A 95 -3.36 16.88 4.68
N ILE A 96 -2.84 15.66 4.64
CA ILE A 96 -2.76 14.91 3.39
C ILE A 96 -4.16 14.37 3.10
N LYS A 97 -4.76 14.82 2.01
CA LYS A 97 -6.09 14.37 1.58
C LYS A 97 -6.06 13.06 0.83
N VAL A 98 -4.99 12.81 0.08
CA VAL A 98 -4.77 11.59 -0.68
C VAL A 98 -3.34 11.15 -0.48
N HIS A 99 -3.15 9.91 -0.08
CA HIS A 99 -1.84 9.30 0.04
C HIS A 99 -1.86 7.93 -0.60
N ASN A 100 -0.85 7.67 -1.42
CA ASN A 100 -0.52 6.36 -1.91
C ASN A 100 1.00 6.19 -1.87
N SER A 101 1.46 5.03 -1.47
CA SER A 101 2.89 4.74 -1.49
C SER A 101 3.32 4.32 -2.89
N SER A 102 4.44 4.88 -3.36
CA SER A 102 5.10 4.44 -4.58
C SER A 102 6.44 3.80 -4.24
N MET A 103 6.87 2.84 -5.05
CA MET A 103 8.21 2.27 -4.86
C MET A 103 9.29 3.23 -5.37
N TYR A 104 9.06 3.80 -6.55
CA TYR A 104 10.04 4.63 -7.23
C TYR A 104 9.39 5.76 -8.02
N ARG A 105 10.23 6.69 -8.44
CA ARG A 105 9.89 7.78 -9.33
C ARG A 105 10.71 7.63 -10.62
N TYR A 106 10.06 7.58 -11.78
CA TYR A 106 10.77 7.52 -13.07
C TYR A 106 11.17 8.89 -13.57
N VAL A 107 10.28 9.86 -13.41
CA VAL A 107 10.45 11.25 -13.84
C VAL A 107 10.15 12.17 -12.69
N TYR A 108 10.99 13.15 -12.49
CA TYR A 108 10.80 14.22 -11.54
C TYR A 108 11.14 15.57 -12.18
N ASN A 109 10.20 16.48 -12.23
CA ASN A 109 10.36 17.78 -12.91
C ASN A 109 10.91 17.62 -14.35
N GLY A 110 10.39 16.64 -15.08
CA GLY A 110 10.79 16.35 -16.45
C GLY A 110 12.14 15.62 -16.62
N LEU A 111 12.86 15.36 -15.53
CA LEU A 111 14.18 14.73 -15.52
C LEU A 111 14.10 13.26 -15.10
N TYR A 112 15.04 12.48 -15.60
CA TYR A 112 15.21 11.08 -15.16
C TYR A 112 15.54 11.02 -13.66
N SER A 113 14.82 10.19 -12.95
CA SER A 113 15.04 9.92 -11.52
C SER A 113 15.51 8.48 -11.36
N ALA A 114 16.81 8.30 -11.22
CA ALA A 114 17.38 6.97 -11.03
C ALA A 114 16.94 6.37 -9.68
N PRO A 115 16.71 5.05 -9.62
CA PRO A 115 16.47 4.38 -8.33
C PRO A 115 17.76 4.38 -7.50
N PRO A 116 17.65 4.23 -6.16
CA PRO A 116 18.80 4.26 -5.25
C PRO A 116 19.81 3.14 -5.50
N LYS A 117 19.37 2.00 -5.99
CA LYS A 117 20.22 0.82 -6.25
C LYS A 117 20.27 0.52 -7.75
N LYS A 118 21.46 0.16 -8.22
CA LYS A 118 21.69 -0.21 -9.61
C LYS A 118 20.88 -1.44 -10.03
N GLU A 119 20.78 -2.43 -9.16
CA GLU A 119 20.02 -3.66 -9.42
C GLU A 119 18.52 -3.35 -9.68
N ASP A 120 17.99 -2.35 -8.99
CA ASP A 120 16.61 -1.92 -9.20
C ASP A 120 16.42 -1.26 -10.57
N ALA A 121 17.46 -0.57 -11.08
CA ALA A 121 17.42 0.05 -12.41
C ALA A 121 17.40 -0.98 -13.53
N GLU A 122 18.10 -2.09 -13.37
CA GLU A 122 18.27 -3.15 -14.35
C GLU A 122 17.15 -4.22 -14.28
N THR A 123 16.31 -4.16 -13.24
CA THR A 123 15.23 -5.13 -13.06
C THR A 123 14.10 -4.90 -14.05
N ILE A 124 13.86 -5.91 -14.89
CA ILE A 124 12.80 -5.92 -15.89
C ILE A 124 11.54 -6.55 -15.30
N ASN A 125 10.45 -5.79 -15.25
CA ASN A 125 9.20 -6.24 -14.64
C ASN A 125 7.97 -5.62 -15.29
N PRO A 126 6.79 -6.27 -15.16
CA PRO A 126 5.51 -5.59 -15.27
C PRO A 126 5.43 -4.45 -14.26
N THR A 127 4.83 -3.34 -14.63
CA THR A 127 4.73 -2.16 -13.75
C THR A 127 3.40 -1.44 -13.85
N THR A 128 2.96 -0.86 -12.74
CA THR A 128 1.81 0.06 -12.66
C THR A 128 2.34 1.46 -12.39
N ASN A 129 1.89 2.43 -13.17
CA ASN A 129 2.46 3.77 -13.19
C ASN A 129 1.39 4.84 -13.22
N LEU A 130 1.69 5.97 -12.57
CA LEU A 130 0.88 7.17 -12.58
C LEU A 130 1.76 8.36 -12.95
N GLY A 131 1.40 9.05 -14.00
CA GLY A 131 2.10 10.23 -14.47
C GLY A 131 1.21 11.44 -14.64
N MET A 132 1.84 12.61 -14.69
CA MET A 132 1.17 13.89 -14.88
C MET A 132 1.94 14.73 -15.90
N THR A 133 1.22 15.48 -16.75
CA THR A 133 1.81 16.47 -17.68
C THR A 133 2.33 17.70 -16.94
N GLN A 134 3.22 18.47 -17.56
CA GLN A 134 3.83 19.66 -16.97
C GLN A 134 2.81 20.75 -16.61
N ASP A 135 1.82 20.94 -17.47
CA ASP A 135 0.72 21.89 -17.26
C ASP A 135 -0.34 21.37 -16.25
N LYS A 136 -0.14 20.16 -15.73
CA LYS A 136 -1.05 19.50 -14.78
C LYS A 136 -2.47 19.25 -15.32
N SER A 137 -2.66 19.36 -16.64
CA SER A 137 -3.97 19.19 -17.27
C SER A 137 -4.38 17.74 -17.44
N LYS A 138 -3.41 16.80 -17.43
CA LYS A 138 -3.66 15.39 -17.65
C LYS A 138 -2.96 14.51 -16.62
N ILE A 139 -3.69 13.51 -16.16
CA ILE A 139 -3.17 12.37 -15.40
C ILE A 139 -3.23 11.15 -16.31
N VAL A 140 -2.14 10.41 -16.38
CA VAL A 140 -2.03 9.17 -17.17
C VAL A 140 -1.73 8.02 -16.25
N ILE A 141 -2.61 7.02 -16.24
CA ILE A 141 -2.40 5.75 -15.55
C ILE A 141 -2.12 4.72 -16.62
N PHE A 142 -1.02 3.99 -16.48
CA PHE A 142 -0.66 2.95 -17.44
C PHE A 142 0.03 1.77 -16.78
N CYS A 143 -0.20 0.60 -17.33
CA CYS A 143 0.52 -0.62 -16.99
C CYS A 143 1.47 -1.00 -18.12
N VAL A 144 2.55 -1.66 -17.75
CA VAL A 144 3.44 -2.35 -18.66
C VAL A 144 3.33 -3.83 -18.35
N ASP A 145 2.97 -4.62 -19.35
CA ASP A 145 2.95 -6.07 -19.24
C ASP A 145 4.37 -6.63 -19.23
N GLY A 146 4.54 -7.83 -18.75
CA GLY A 146 5.85 -8.49 -18.72
C GLY A 146 5.80 -9.87 -18.08
N ARG A 147 6.96 -10.53 -18.06
CA ARG A 147 7.14 -11.91 -17.59
C ARG A 147 6.34 -12.91 -18.41
N THR A 148 6.13 -12.62 -19.67
CA THR A 148 5.51 -13.53 -20.65
C THR A 148 6.45 -13.75 -21.84
N ASP A 149 6.14 -14.71 -22.68
CA ASP A 149 6.94 -15.00 -23.88
C ASP A 149 6.88 -13.85 -24.90
N SER A 150 5.76 -13.11 -24.94
CA SER A 150 5.58 -11.95 -25.83
C SER A 150 6.07 -10.64 -25.21
N ASP A 151 6.01 -10.50 -23.90
CA ASP A 151 6.24 -9.24 -23.19
C ASP A 151 7.18 -9.45 -22.01
N ARG A 152 8.42 -9.00 -22.15
CA ARG A 152 9.40 -9.14 -21.07
C ARG A 152 9.19 -8.17 -19.90
N GLY A 153 8.56 -7.05 -20.18
CA GLY A 153 8.52 -5.87 -19.33
C GLY A 153 9.57 -4.83 -19.71
N LEU A 154 9.72 -3.81 -18.89
CA LEU A 154 10.68 -2.73 -19.10
C LEU A 154 11.62 -2.61 -17.89
N ASP A 155 12.87 -2.29 -18.18
CA ASP A 155 13.77 -1.77 -17.16
C ASP A 155 13.43 -0.31 -16.81
N PHE A 156 14.16 0.24 -15.85
CA PHE A 156 13.82 1.56 -15.33
C PHE A 156 14.05 2.68 -16.35
N TYR A 157 15.11 2.58 -17.15
CA TYR A 157 15.41 3.59 -18.15
C TYR A 157 14.50 3.49 -19.37
N GLU A 158 14.13 2.29 -19.78
CA GLU A 158 13.14 2.06 -20.84
C GLU A 158 11.77 2.64 -20.45
N ALA A 159 11.34 2.39 -19.21
CA ALA A 159 10.10 2.97 -18.67
C ALA A 159 10.15 4.51 -18.66
N TYR A 160 11.29 5.11 -18.27
CA TYR A 160 11.50 6.55 -18.38
C TYR A 160 11.32 7.04 -19.81
N ARG A 161 11.90 6.35 -20.80
CA ARG A 161 11.75 6.73 -22.21
C ARG A 161 10.30 6.70 -22.70
N VAL A 162 9.53 5.72 -22.24
CA VAL A 162 8.08 5.65 -22.50
C VAL A 162 7.38 6.85 -21.89
N CYS A 163 7.67 7.17 -20.63
CA CYS A 163 7.11 8.35 -19.96
C CYS A 163 7.38 9.64 -20.72
N LYS A 164 8.61 9.80 -21.23
CA LYS A 164 8.98 10.97 -22.05
C LYS A 164 8.19 11.04 -23.35
N LYS A 165 8.00 9.92 -24.03
CA LYS A 165 7.19 9.87 -25.26
C LYS A 165 5.72 10.19 -25.00
N LEU A 166 5.20 9.86 -23.82
CA LEU A 166 3.85 10.21 -23.39
C LEU A 166 3.73 11.68 -22.90
N GLY A 167 4.81 12.46 -22.91
CA GLY A 167 4.81 13.85 -22.48
C GLY A 167 4.65 14.05 -20.96
N LEU A 168 5.00 13.03 -20.17
CA LEU A 168 4.86 13.07 -18.74
C LEU A 168 6.02 13.83 -18.07
N TYR A 169 5.68 14.67 -17.11
CA TYR A 169 6.61 15.54 -16.39
C TYR A 169 6.99 15.01 -15.01
N ASP A 170 6.02 14.45 -14.31
CA ASP A 170 6.23 13.70 -13.07
C ASP A 170 5.60 12.32 -13.19
N VAL A 171 6.34 11.26 -12.82
CA VAL A 171 5.85 9.89 -12.89
C VAL A 171 6.33 9.09 -11.69
N ILE A 172 5.39 8.46 -11.01
CA ILE A 172 5.65 7.49 -9.95
C ILE A 172 5.33 6.08 -10.42
N ARG A 173 6.12 5.13 -9.95
CA ARG A 173 5.91 3.70 -10.11
C ARG A 173 5.36 3.12 -8.83
N PHE A 174 4.28 2.40 -8.91
CA PHE A 174 3.76 1.56 -7.83
C PHE A 174 4.45 0.19 -7.79
N ASP A 175 3.92 -0.72 -6.98
CA ASP A 175 4.31 -2.11 -7.03
C ASP A 175 4.11 -2.69 -8.44
N GLY A 176 4.84 -3.75 -8.72
CA GLY A 176 4.90 -4.37 -10.03
C GLY A 176 4.81 -5.90 -9.97
N GLY A 177 5.31 -6.55 -11.01
CA GLY A 177 5.22 -8.00 -11.10
C GLY A 177 3.78 -8.48 -11.12
N GLY A 178 3.46 -9.53 -10.37
CA GLY A 178 2.11 -10.07 -10.27
C GLY A 178 1.06 -9.15 -9.65
N SER A 179 1.47 -8.02 -9.05
CA SER A 179 0.55 -6.98 -8.54
C SER A 179 0.12 -5.99 -9.62
N THR A 180 0.67 -6.09 -10.84
CA THR A 180 0.31 -5.22 -11.96
C THR A 180 -1.01 -5.68 -12.55
N VAL A 181 -2.08 -4.98 -12.20
CA VAL A 181 -3.43 -5.26 -12.69
C VAL A 181 -4.14 -3.95 -13.00
N MET A 182 -4.73 -3.84 -14.18
CA MET A 182 -5.55 -2.72 -14.59
C MET A 182 -6.96 -3.21 -14.96
N TRP A 183 -7.94 -2.60 -14.32
CA TRP A 183 -9.34 -2.87 -14.56
C TRP A 183 -10.01 -1.72 -15.29
N THR A 184 -10.91 -2.02 -16.20
CA THR A 184 -11.89 -1.08 -16.74
C THR A 184 -13.30 -1.53 -16.41
N TYR A 185 -14.22 -0.57 -16.38
CA TYR A 185 -15.64 -0.81 -16.15
C TYR A 185 -16.43 -0.22 -17.30
N GLU A 186 -17.01 -1.09 -18.13
CA GLU A 186 -17.80 -0.69 -19.28
C GLU A 186 -19.16 -1.40 -19.25
N ASN A 187 -20.24 -0.65 -19.41
CA ASN A 187 -21.61 -1.19 -19.45
C ASN A 187 -21.98 -2.08 -18.26
N GLY A 188 -21.50 -1.74 -17.06
CA GLY A 188 -21.77 -2.52 -15.85
C GLY A 188 -20.88 -3.76 -15.68
N ILE A 189 -19.93 -4.00 -16.58
CA ILE A 189 -19.05 -5.15 -16.55
C ILE A 189 -17.60 -4.69 -16.31
N GLY A 190 -16.99 -5.22 -15.24
CA GLY A 190 -15.57 -5.05 -14.97
C GLY A 190 -14.74 -6.10 -15.70
N LYS A 191 -13.65 -5.68 -16.32
CA LYS A 191 -12.68 -6.60 -16.91
C LYS A 191 -11.24 -6.13 -16.71
N VAL A 192 -10.33 -7.07 -16.58
CA VAL A 192 -8.87 -6.82 -16.63
C VAL A 192 -8.49 -6.52 -18.08
N ILE A 193 -7.72 -5.47 -18.29
CA ILE A 193 -7.30 -5.01 -19.62
C ILE A 193 -5.81 -5.17 -19.90
N ASN A 194 -5.03 -5.60 -18.91
CA ASN A 194 -3.61 -5.94 -19.07
C ASN A 194 -3.40 -7.45 -18.90
N HIS A 195 -2.19 -7.94 -19.23
CA HIS A 195 -1.81 -9.32 -18.99
C HIS A 195 -1.30 -9.47 -17.54
N VAL A 196 -2.02 -10.25 -16.73
CA VAL A 196 -1.60 -10.53 -15.34
C VAL A 196 -0.49 -11.58 -15.36
N SER A 197 0.68 -11.21 -14.86
CA SER A 197 1.88 -12.08 -14.90
C SER A 197 1.94 -13.13 -13.80
N ASP A 198 0.98 -13.15 -12.87
CA ASP A 198 0.90 -14.18 -11.85
C ASP A 198 0.23 -15.44 -12.40
N THR A 199 0.86 -16.59 -12.20
CA THR A 199 0.38 -17.88 -12.74
C THR A 199 -0.96 -18.32 -12.17
N LYS A 200 -1.35 -17.77 -11.02
CA LYS A 200 -2.66 -18.03 -10.38
C LYS A 200 -3.72 -16.98 -10.73
N GLY A 201 -3.42 -16.07 -11.67
CA GLY A 201 -4.28 -14.94 -12.02
C GLY A 201 -4.10 -13.76 -11.07
N GLU A 202 -5.14 -12.95 -10.92
CA GLU A 202 -5.08 -11.76 -10.07
C GLU A 202 -4.83 -12.11 -8.61
N ARG A 203 -3.80 -11.49 -8.02
CA ARG A 203 -3.55 -11.62 -6.59
C ARG A 203 -4.28 -10.53 -5.79
N SER A 204 -4.54 -10.83 -4.53
CA SER A 204 -5.02 -9.81 -3.59
C SER A 204 -3.96 -8.74 -3.36
N CYS A 205 -4.30 -7.49 -3.62
CA CYS A 205 -3.49 -6.33 -3.30
C CYS A 205 -4.10 -5.56 -2.12
N MET A 206 -3.25 -5.00 -1.27
CA MET A 206 -3.71 -4.28 -0.06
C MET A 206 -4.39 -2.94 -0.39
N ASN A 207 -4.03 -2.35 -1.53
CA ASN A 207 -4.60 -1.09 -2.00
C ASN A 207 -4.70 -1.06 -3.52
N TYR A 208 -5.50 -0.15 -4.03
CA TYR A 208 -5.66 0.12 -5.45
C TYR A 208 -6.00 1.59 -5.68
N LEU A 209 -5.72 2.07 -6.87
CA LEU A 209 -6.15 3.39 -7.33
C LEU A 209 -7.46 3.24 -8.12
N HIS A 210 -8.50 3.93 -7.67
CA HIS A 210 -9.78 3.96 -8.35
C HIS A 210 -10.04 5.35 -8.91
N VAL A 211 -10.32 5.41 -10.22
CA VAL A 211 -10.72 6.65 -10.89
C VAL A 211 -12.19 6.54 -11.27
N ARG A 212 -12.96 7.51 -10.85
CA ARG A 212 -14.40 7.61 -11.16
C ARG A 212 -14.68 8.97 -11.80
N VAL A 213 -15.39 8.94 -12.91
CA VAL A 213 -15.97 10.16 -13.47
C VAL A 213 -17.18 10.55 -12.61
N LEU A 214 -17.18 11.79 -12.15
CA LEU A 214 -18.34 12.37 -11.45
C LEU A 214 -19.25 12.99 -12.51
N GLU A 215 -20.50 12.56 -12.51
CA GLU A 215 -21.58 13.17 -13.31
C GLU A 215 -22.04 14.48 -12.69
#